data_babfca089002501be071c897455eb285
#
_entry.id   babfca089002501be071c897455eb285
#
_cell.length_a   1.000
_cell.length_b   1.000
_cell.length_c   1.000
_cell.angle_alpha   90.00
_cell.angle_beta   90.00
_cell.angle_gamma   90.00
#
_symmetry.space_group_name_H-M   'P 1'
#
loop_
_entity.id
_entity.type
_entity.pdbx_description
1 polymer ?
#
loop_
_entity_poly.entity_id
_entity_poly.type
_entity_poly.pdbx_seq_one_letter_code
_entity_poly.pdbx_strand_id
1 'polypeptide(L)'
;ILAHLRAFEGWLADPDVNEVAVNAPGIVQLWKRGIWEQVAAPAISFDYLQALGNFLANISQKPFDEGDPILSAYLPGGERIEMTMPPTAARGMIYLNLRKHTSQSFELGQFVEQQYFAHTRHVHSASLTEEARARLLAQLEPAQVELWELATAGDWPAFLAQSVRSHQNTIVSGATGSGKTSFIRALIELIPDWERLITVEDMPEMPLRKHPNSQALFYRRDSHTGERVVGATAKQVLQAVMRKTPNRVLLAELRGDETFYYVQNVLNSGHPGGITTVHANSPQEAFVRIALLIKASDEGRSLALDEILRLLHTLV
;
A
#
# COMPACT_ATOMS: atom_id res chain seq x y z
N ILE A 1 -26.84 1.73 3.03
CA ILE A 1 -25.63 2.45 2.66
C ILE A 1 -25.86 3.25 1.39
N LEU A 2 -26.27 2.65 0.27
CA LEU A 2 -26.49 3.35 -1.01
C LEU A 2 -27.46 4.53 -0.92
N ALA A 3 -28.52 4.44 -0.12
CA ALA A 3 -29.47 5.54 0.06
C ALA A 3 -28.83 6.80 0.67
N HIS A 4 -27.92 6.64 1.62
CA HIS A 4 -27.21 7.76 2.25
C HIS A 4 -26.06 8.33 1.39
N LEU A 5 -25.63 7.61 0.37
CA LEU A 5 -24.59 8.04 -0.58
C LEU A 5 -25.17 8.54 -1.92
N ARG A 6 -26.49 8.63 -2.03
CA ARG A 6 -27.17 8.98 -3.29
C ARG A 6 -26.67 10.27 -3.92
N ALA A 7 -26.31 11.27 -3.10
CA ALA A 7 -25.75 12.53 -3.59
C ALA A 7 -24.36 12.38 -4.22
N PHE A 8 -23.62 11.30 -3.91
CA PHE A 8 -22.30 11.00 -4.43
C PHE A 8 -22.31 9.94 -5.55
N GLU A 9 -23.46 9.31 -5.82
CA GLU A 9 -23.55 8.13 -6.70
C GLU A 9 -23.00 8.41 -8.10
N GLY A 10 -23.29 9.56 -8.70
CA GLY A 10 -22.79 9.93 -10.02
C GLY A 10 -21.26 10.05 -10.06
N TRP A 11 -20.66 10.59 -9.01
CA TRP A 11 -19.18 10.71 -8.92
C TRP A 11 -18.51 9.39 -8.55
N LEU A 12 -19.17 8.55 -7.77
CA LEU A 12 -18.70 7.21 -7.47
C LEU A 12 -18.69 6.33 -8.72
N ALA A 13 -19.67 6.49 -9.60
CA ALA A 13 -19.75 5.75 -10.87
C ALA A 13 -18.80 6.29 -11.96
N ASP A 14 -18.39 7.56 -11.90
CA ASP A 14 -17.51 8.18 -12.91
C ASP A 14 -16.08 7.62 -12.80
N PRO A 15 -15.55 6.91 -13.81
CA PRO A 15 -14.21 6.30 -13.76
C PRO A 15 -13.09 7.33 -13.69
N ASP A 16 -13.30 8.57 -14.12
CA ASP A 16 -12.31 9.63 -14.12
C ASP A 16 -12.17 10.31 -12.74
N VAL A 17 -13.16 10.15 -11.85
CA VAL A 17 -13.12 10.69 -10.48
C VAL A 17 -12.35 9.73 -9.58
N ASN A 18 -11.25 10.21 -8.99
CA ASN A 18 -10.46 9.45 -8.03
C ASN A 18 -10.75 9.85 -6.58
N GLU A 19 -10.99 11.15 -6.34
CA GLU A 19 -11.30 11.68 -5.02
C GLU A 19 -12.43 12.70 -5.09
N VAL A 20 -13.23 12.77 -4.01
CA VAL A 20 -14.29 13.74 -3.79
C VAL A 20 -14.03 14.40 -2.45
N ALA A 21 -13.89 15.72 -2.43
CA ALA A 21 -13.71 16.47 -1.19
C ALA A 21 -14.84 17.50 -1.01
N VAL A 22 -15.35 17.60 0.20
CA VAL A 22 -16.33 18.62 0.62
C VAL A 22 -15.63 19.51 1.63
N ASN A 23 -15.26 20.71 1.20
CA ASN A 23 -14.61 21.73 2.04
C ASN A 23 -15.60 22.71 2.65
N ALA A 24 -16.82 22.77 2.11
CA ALA A 24 -17.93 23.53 2.64
C ALA A 24 -19.24 22.90 2.18
N PRO A 25 -20.32 22.95 2.97
CA PRO A 25 -21.64 22.49 2.54
C PRO A 25 -22.06 23.12 1.21
N GLY A 26 -22.59 22.33 0.30
CA GLY A 26 -23.05 22.76 -1.03
C GLY A 26 -21.97 22.90 -2.09
N ILE A 27 -20.71 22.69 -1.76
CA ILE A 27 -19.58 22.78 -2.70
C ILE A 27 -18.73 21.52 -2.62
N VAL A 28 -18.50 20.88 -3.77
CA VAL A 28 -17.70 19.66 -3.90
C VAL A 28 -16.53 19.92 -4.80
N GLN A 29 -15.36 19.37 -4.40
CA GLN A 29 -14.16 19.32 -5.21
C GLN A 29 -13.99 17.89 -5.71
N LEU A 30 -13.80 17.72 -7.01
CA LEU A 30 -13.58 16.43 -7.67
C LEU A 30 -12.15 16.36 -8.19
N TRP A 31 -11.40 15.36 -7.77
CA TRP A 31 -10.09 15.07 -8.36
C TRP A 31 -10.26 14.19 -9.59
N LYS A 32 -10.10 14.78 -10.76
CA LYS A 32 -10.23 14.13 -12.07
C LYS A 32 -8.95 14.29 -12.87
N ARG A 33 -8.39 13.18 -13.36
CA ARG A 33 -7.24 13.21 -14.29
C ARG A 33 -6.08 14.12 -13.83
N GLY A 34 -5.84 14.21 -12.54
CA GLY A 34 -4.76 15.04 -11.98
C GLY A 34 -5.11 16.52 -11.74
N ILE A 35 -6.38 16.92 -11.86
CA ILE A 35 -6.86 18.29 -11.68
C ILE A 35 -8.05 18.32 -10.72
N TRP A 36 -8.14 19.33 -9.85
CA TRP A 36 -9.31 19.61 -9.04
C TRP A 36 -10.33 20.41 -9.80
N GLU A 37 -11.56 19.93 -9.85
CA GLU A 37 -12.73 20.61 -10.42
C GLU A 37 -13.75 20.93 -9.32
N GLN A 38 -14.24 22.17 -9.28
CA GLN A 38 -15.27 22.59 -8.32
C GLN A 38 -16.65 22.43 -8.91
N VAL A 39 -17.57 21.81 -8.17
CA VAL A 39 -18.95 21.59 -8.56
C VAL A 39 -19.89 22.10 -7.46
N ALA A 40 -20.94 22.83 -7.83
CA ALA A 40 -22.03 23.17 -6.93
C ALA A 40 -22.92 21.93 -6.65
N ALA A 41 -23.12 21.62 -5.38
CA ALA A 41 -23.88 20.46 -4.93
C ALA A 41 -24.79 20.82 -3.73
N PRO A 42 -25.83 21.63 -3.92
CA PRO A 42 -26.71 22.11 -2.83
C PRO A 42 -27.31 21.00 -1.99
N ALA A 43 -27.49 19.81 -2.56
CA ALA A 43 -28.00 18.64 -1.85
C ALA A 43 -27.04 18.15 -0.74
N ILE A 44 -25.75 18.49 -0.81
CA ILE A 44 -24.75 18.15 0.21
C ILE A 44 -24.70 19.29 1.24
N SER A 45 -25.79 19.43 1.99
CA SER A 45 -25.91 20.40 3.08
C SER A 45 -25.18 19.95 4.33
N PHE A 46 -25.07 20.85 5.33
CA PHE A 46 -24.55 20.51 6.66
C PHE A 46 -25.35 19.35 7.28
N ASP A 47 -26.66 19.41 7.24
CA ASP A 47 -27.55 18.37 7.81
C ASP A 47 -27.37 17.02 7.10
N TYR A 48 -27.18 17.03 5.78
CA TYR A 48 -26.89 15.83 5.02
C TYR A 48 -25.55 15.21 5.45
N LEU A 49 -24.50 16.03 5.59
CA LEU A 49 -23.18 15.56 6.02
C LEU A 49 -23.23 15.03 7.46
N GLN A 50 -23.95 15.69 8.35
CA GLN A 50 -24.15 15.23 9.73
C GLN A 50 -24.89 13.87 9.76
N ALA A 51 -25.95 13.73 8.98
CA ALA A 51 -26.70 12.47 8.90
C ALA A 51 -25.84 11.34 8.31
N LEU A 52 -25.03 11.64 7.27
CA LEU A 52 -24.10 10.68 6.68
C LEU A 52 -23.03 10.27 7.69
N GLY A 53 -22.44 11.22 8.42
CA GLY A 53 -21.44 10.95 9.45
C GLY A 53 -21.99 10.04 10.56
N ASN A 54 -23.18 10.35 11.09
CA ASN A 54 -23.85 9.52 12.10
C ASN A 54 -24.14 8.10 11.59
N PHE A 55 -24.57 7.98 10.33
CA PHE A 55 -24.82 6.69 9.71
C PHE A 55 -23.50 5.87 9.58
N LEU A 56 -22.44 6.50 9.08
CA LEU A 56 -21.13 5.84 8.93
C LEU A 56 -20.53 5.46 10.28
N ALA A 57 -20.67 6.31 11.30
CA ALA A 57 -20.27 6.05 12.67
C ALA A 57 -20.93 4.78 13.23
N ASN A 58 -22.25 4.68 13.03
CA ASN A 58 -23.02 3.52 13.48
C ASN A 58 -22.58 2.21 12.80
N ILE A 59 -22.46 2.18 11.48
CA ILE A 59 -22.04 0.96 10.77
C ILE A 59 -20.57 0.59 11.04
N SER A 60 -19.72 1.59 11.32
CA SER A 60 -18.31 1.39 11.65
C SER A 60 -18.07 1.09 13.13
N GLN A 61 -19.13 1.17 13.94
CA GLN A 61 -19.06 1.04 15.41
C GLN A 61 -18.01 1.98 16.03
N LYS A 62 -18.00 3.24 15.56
CA LYS A 62 -17.11 4.30 16.03
C LYS A 62 -17.92 5.51 16.44
N PRO A 63 -17.49 6.28 17.46
CA PRO A 63 -18.11 7.56 17.77
C PRO A 63 -17.88 8.58 16.64
N PHE A 64 -18.78 9.55 16.52
CA PHE A 64 -18.61 10.75 15.69
C PHE A 64 -19.42 11.87 16.32
N ASP A 65 -18.80 12.60 17.23
CA ASP A 65 -19.38 13.68 18.01
C ASP A 65 -18.32 14.71 18.40
N GLU A 66 -18.65 15.66 19.27
CA GLU A 66 -17.71 16.69 19.72
C GLU A 66 -16.51 16.14 20.50
N GLY A 67 -16.64 14.98 21.13
CA GLY A 67 -15.54 14.29 21.82
C GLY A 67 -14.61 13.54 20.85
N ASP A 68 -15.23 12.96 19.80
CA ASP A 68 -14.53 12.22 18.74
C ASP A 68 -14.89 12.81 17.36
N PRO A 69 -14.34 13.98 17.01
CA PRO A 69 -14.79 14.74 15.84
C PRO A 69 -14.23 14.25 14.49
N ILE A 70 -13.43 13.18 14.47
CA ILE A 70 -12.83 12.61 13.26
C ILE A 70 -13.31 11.18 13.06
N LEU A 71 -13.92 10.91 11.91
CA LEU A 71 -14.42 9.59 11.53
C LEU A 71 -13.74 9.11 10.27
N SER A 72 -13.02 7.98 10.37
CA SER A 72 -12.54 7.21 9.22
C SER A 72 -13.41 5.97 9.05
N ALA A 73 -13.99 5.81 7.87
CA ALA A 73 -14.89 4.71 7.53
C ALA A 73 -14.60 4.17 6.12
N TYR A 74 -15.20 3.02 5.81
CA TYR A 74 -15.11 2.38 4.50
C TYR A 74 -16.49 2.09 3.97
N LEU A 75 -16.66 2.24 2.65
CA LEU A 75 -17.84 1.84 1.94
C LEU A 75 -17.73 0.39 1.45
N PRO A 76 -18.83 -0.29 1.16
CA PRO A 76 -18.80 -1.67 0.69
C PRO A 76 -18.04 -1.89 -0.62
N GLY A 77 -17.88 -0.86 -1.45
CA GLY A 77 -17.08 -0.89 -2.67
C GLY A 77 -15.57 -0.74 -2.42
N GLY A 78 -15.16 -0.55 -1.16
CA GLY A 78 -13.76 -0.34 -0.79
C GLY A 78 -13.34 1.13 -0.77
N GLU A 79 -14.24 2.06 -1.04
CA GLU A 79 -13.95 3.49 -0.97
C GLU A 79 -13.70 3.91 0.47
N ARG A 80 -12.73 4.80 0.65
CA ARG A 80 -12.37 5.36 1.95
C ARG A 80 -13.05 6.71 2.14
N ILE A 81 -13.71 6.88 3.28
CA ILE A 81 -14.26 8.16 3.71
C ILE A 81 -13.58 8.61 4.99
N GLU A 82 -13.19 9.88 5.02
CA GLU A 82 -12.79 10.57 6.24
C GLU A 82 -13.66 11.80 6.41
N MET A 83 -14.26 11.94 7.58
CA MET A 83 -15.09 13.09 7.94
C MET A 83 -14.55 13.76 9.18
N THR A 84 -14.66 15.08 9.22
CA THR A 84 -14.25 15.89 10.37
C THR A 84 -15.32 16.92 10.67
N MET A 85 -15.74 16.97 11.93
CA MET A 85 -16.75 17.90 12.42
C MET A 85 -16.19 18.86 13.48
N PRO A 86 -16.91 19.91 13.90
CA PRO A 86 -16.55 20.72 15.05
C PRO A 86 -16.40 19.87 16.33
N PRO A 87 -15.42 20.18 17.22
CA PRO A 87 -14.61 21.41 17.23
C PRO A 87 -13.36 21.38 16.34
N THR A 88 -13.02 20.22 15.74
CA THR A 88 -11.82 20.09 14.88
C THR A 88 -12.04 20.78 13.52
N ALA A 89 -13.26 20.73 12.97
CA ALA A 89 -13.65 21.52 11.83
C ALA A 89 -14.09 22.94 12.27
N ALA A 90 -14.10 23.89 11.34
CA ALA A 90 -14.65 25.21 11.58
C ALA A 90 -16.15 25.12 11.92
N ARG A 91 -16.62 26.04 12.77
CA ARG A 91 -18.04 26.08 13.20
C ARG A 91 -18.97 26.17 11.97
N GLY A 92 -19.96 25.28 11.92
CA GLY A 92 -20.91 25.17 10.81
C GLY A 92 -20.35 24.43 9.58
N MET A 93 -19.17 23.81 9.69
CA MET A 93 -18.58 22.99 8.64
C MET A 93 -18.49 21.53 9.06
N ILE A 94 -18.71 20.66 8.12
CA ILE A 94 -18.29 19.24 8.20
C ILE A 94 -17.49 18.99 6.92
N TYR A 95 -16.23 18.62 7.08
CA TYR A 95 -15.36 18.25 5.98
C TYR A 95 -15.54 16.78 5.65
N LEU A 96 -15.46 16.44 4.37
CA LEU A 96 -15.50 15.05 3.91
C LEU A 96 -14.48 14.87 2.82
N ASN A 97 -13.67 13.81 2.95
CA ASN A 97 -12.79 13.33 1.90
C ASN A 97 -13.17 11.88 1.58
N LEU A 98 -13.57 11.64 0.34
CA LEU A 98 -13.89 10.32 -0.17
C LEU A 98 -12.89 9.97 -1.26
N ARG A 99 -12.13 8.90 -1.05
CA ARG A 99 -11.20 8.39 -2.03
C ARG A 99 -11.71 7.08 -2.59
N LYS A 100 -11.87 7.04 -3.90
CA LYS A 100 -12.31 5.84 -4.59
C LYS A 100 -11.21 4.78 -4.59
N HIS A 101 -11.64 3.56 -4.42
CA HIS A 101 -10.78 2.41 -4.65
C HIS A 101 -10.69 2.14 -6.15
N THR A 102 -9.51 2.30 -6.72
CA THR A 102 -9.30 1.96 -8.14
C THR A 102 -9.42 0.45 -8.30
N SER A 103 -10.57 0.00 -8.82
CA SER A 103 -10.82 -1.43 -9.10
C SER A 103 -10.10 -1.94 -10.35
N GLN A 104 -9.46 -1.05 -11.11
CA GLN A 104 -8.67 -1.43 -12.28
C GLN A 104 -7.42 -2.19 -11.84
N SER A 105 -7.33 -3.45 -12.26
CA SER A 105 -6.06 -4.18 -12.22
C SER A 105 -5.26 -3.77 -13.44
N PHE A 106 -4.09 -3.22 -13.21
CA PHE A 106 -3.13 -2.99 -14.29
C PHE A 106 -2.29 -4.25 -14.44
N GLU A 107 -2.18 -4.74 -15.66
CA GLU A 107 -1.18 -5.75 -16.00
C GLU A 107 0.16 -5.07 -16.29
N LEU A 108 1.27 -5.79 -16.09
CA LEU A 108 2.60 -5.25 -16.35
C LEU A 108 2.75 -4.72 -17.79
N GLY A 109 2.08 -5.37 -18.77
CA GLY A 109 2.04 -4.93 -20.16
C GLY A 109 1.52 -3.51 -20.35
N GLN A 110 0.51 -3.10 -19.57
CA GLN A 110 -0.03 -1.73 -19.65
C GLN A 110 0.97 -0.67 -19.18
N PHE A 111 1.82 -0.99 -18.20
CA PHE A 111 2.93 -0.11 -17.80
C PHE A 111 3.98 0.02 -18.91
N VAL A 112 4.21 -1.05 -19.68
CA VAL A 112 5.09 -1.03 -20.85
C VAL A 112 4.51 -0.14 -21.94
N GLU A 113 3.24 -0.31 -22.31
CA GLU A 113 2.53 0.50 -23.30
C GLU A 113 2.52 1.99 -22.94
N GLN A 114 2.40 2.31 -21.64
CA GLN A 114 2.47 3.68 -21.12
C GLN A 114 3.90 4.21 -21.00
N GLN A 115 4.91 3.48 -21.49
CA GLN A 115 6.33 3.86 -21.41
C GLN A 115 6.82 4.15 -19.98
N TYR A 116 6.25 3.48 -18.99
CA TYR A 116 6.57 3.68 -17.56
C TYR A 116 8.06 3.52 -17.28
N PHE A 117 8.73 2.62 -17.98
CA PHE A 117 10.15 2.32 -17.82
C PHE A 117 11.08 3.16 -18.73
N ALA A 118 10.56 4.07 -19.56
CA ALA A 118 11.36 4.81 -20.56
C ALA A 118 12.52 5.62 -19.97
N HIS A 119 12.39 6.05 -18.73
CA HIS A 119 13.42 6.83 -18.01
C HIS A 119 14.19 6.01 -16.97
N THR A 120 13.92 4.70 -16.87
CA THR A 120 14.63 3.83 -15.94
C THR A 120 16.02 3.55 -16.49
N ARG A 121 17.05 3.77 -15.67
CA ARG A 121 18.46 3.59 -16.06
C ARG A 121 19.15 2.68 -15.05
N HIS A 122 19.99 1.79 -15.56
CA HIS A 122 20.90 1.05 -14.73
C HIS A 122 22.00 2.00 -14.24
N VAL A 123 22.12 2.15 -12.92
CA VAL A 123 23.19 2.95 -12.31
C VAL A 123 24.33 1.99 -11.97
N HIS A 124 25.40 2.04 -12.74
CA HIS A 124 26.59 1.26 -12.43
C HIS A 124 27.24 1.82 -11.15
N SER A 125 27.20 1.08 -10.06
CA SER A 125 28.13 1.31 -8.95
C SER A 125 29.51 0.89 -9.43
N ALA A 126 30.50 1.78 -9.39
CA ALA A 126 31.90 1.60 -9.73
C ALA A 126 32.22 0.50 -10.77
N SER A 127 32.91 0.81 -11.82
CA SER A 127 33.26 -0.14 -12.88
C SER A 127 33.96 -1.37 -12.29
N LEU A 128 33.23 -2.46 -12.13
CA LEU A 128 33.82 -3.75 -11.81
C LEU A 128 34.75 -4.13 -12.96
N THR A 129 35.99 -4.55 -12.65
CA THR A 129 36.82 -5.17 -13.66
C THR A 129 36.13 -6.45 -14.18
N GLU A 130 36.44 -6.85 -15.43
CA GLU A 130 35.89 -8.09 -16.00
C GLU A 130 36.16 -9.32 -15.10
N GLU A 131 37.35 -9.38 -14.50
CA GLU A 131 37.69 -10.44 -13.56
C GLU A 131 36.83 -10.42 -12.28
N ALA A 132 36.56 -9.23 -11.70
CA ALA A 132 35.71 -9.08 -10.53
C ALA A 132 34.25 -9.43 -10.87
N ARG A 133 33.79 -9.03 -12.06
CA ARG A 133 32.47 -9.40 -12.57
C ARG A 133 32.35 -10.91 -12.75
N ALA A 134 33.30 -11.55 -13.41
CA ALA A 134 33.30 -12.99 -13.61
C ALA A 134 33.29 -13.76 -12.28
N ARG A 135 34.05 -13.31 -11.29
CA ARG A 135 34.05 -13.89 -9.94
C ARG A 135 32.71 -13.75 -9.23
N LEU A 136 32.08 -12.57 -9.36
CA LEU A 136 30.77 -12.32 -8.79
C LEU A 136 29.72 -13.23 -9.43
N LEU A 137 29.66 -13.27 -10.76
CA LEU A 137 28.69 -14.10 -11.49
C LEU A 137 28.86 -15.59 -11.19
N ALA A 138 30.09 -16.06 -10.98
CA ALA A 138 30.36 -17.46 -10.62
C ALA A 138 29.84 -17.84 -9.21
N GLN A 139 29.50 -16.87 -8.37
CA GLN A 139 28.96 -17.09 -7.02
C GLN A 139 27.43 -16.98 -6.97
N LEU A 140 26.81 -16.49 -8.05
CA LEU A 140 25.36 -16.31 -8.13
C LEU A 140 24.66 -17.60 -8.55
N GLU A 141 23.47 -17.80 -8.01
CA GLU A 141 22.55 -18.83 -8.49
C GLU A 141 22.06 -18.50 -9.91
N PRO A 142 21.67 -19.49 -10.73
CA PRO A 142 21.23 -19.27 -12.10
C PRO A 142 20.16 -18.17 -12.27
N ALA A 143 19.17 -18.16 -11.37
CA ALA A 143 18.12 -17.12 -11.38
C ALA A 143 18.67 -15.71 -11.11
N GLN A 144 19.71 -15.58 -10.28
CA GLN A 144 20.35 -14.31 -10.01
C GLN A 144 21.22 -13.83 -11.19
N VAL A 145 21.86 -14.77 -11.90
CA VAL A 145 22.59 -14.47 -13.15
C VAL A 145 21.61 -13.93 -14.19
N GLU A 146 20.47 -14.58 -14.38
CA GLU A 146 19.42 -14.12 -15.30
C GLU A 146 18.92 -12.71 -14.94
N LEU A 147 18.66 -12.46 -13.66
CA LEU A 147 18.28 -11.12 -13.19
C LEU A 147 19.36 -10.08 -13.48
N TRP A 148 20.61 -10.41 -13.28
CA TRP A 148 21.73 -9.53 -13.60
C TRP A 148 21.79 -9.21 -15.12
N GLU A 149 21.60 -10.21 -15.96
CA GLU A 149 21.60 -10.04 -17.41
C GLU A 149 20.44 -9.15 -17.87
N LEU A 150 19.23 -9.40 -17.37
CA LEU A 150 18.04 -8.59 -17.69
C LEU A 150 18.20 -7.12 -17.22
N ALA A 151 18.72 -6.90 -16.01
CA ALA A 151 19.00 -5.57 -15.51
C ALA A 151 20.06 -4.84 -16.36
N THR A 152 21.11 -5.56 -16.77
CA THR A 152 22.19 -5.02 -17.60
C THR A 152 21.70 -4.68 -19.02
N ALA A 153 20.78 -5.49 -19.54
CA ALA A 153 20.12 -5.22 -20.84
C ALA A 153 19.10 -4.08 -20.78
N GLY A 154 18.67 -3.69 -19.57
CA GLY A 154 17.61 -2.70 -19.37
C GLY A 154 16.21 -3.23 -19.67
N ASP A 155 16.05 -4.55 -19.74
CA ASP A 155 14.72 -5.19 -19.90
C ASP A 155 14.00 -5.26 -18.55
N TRP A 156 13.50 -4.10 -18.12
CA TRP A 156 12.84 -3.95 -16.81
C TRP A 156 11.57 -4.79 -16.66
N PRO A 157 10.72 -4.93 -17.69
CA PRO A 157 9.56 -5.82 -17.59
C PRO A 157 9.93 -7.28 -17.36
N ALA A 158 10.91 -7.80 -18.12
CA ALA A 158 11.38 -9.17 -17.95
C ALA A 158 12.10 -9.34 -16.60
N PHE A 159 12.90 -8.35 -16.17
CA PHE A 159 13.53 -8.32 -14.85
C PHE A 159 12.51 -8.43 -13.73
N LEU A 160 11.44 -7.64 -13.76
CA LEU A 160 10.37 -7.67 -12.74
C LEU A 160 9.63 -9.01 -12.75
N ALA A 161 9.31 -9.52 -13.95
CA ALA A 161 8.67 -10.82 -14.08
C ALA A 161 9.54 -11.96 -13.51
N GLN A 162 10.83 -11.93 -13.81
CA GLN A 162 11.78 -12.91 -13.29
C GLN A 162 12.01 -12.75 -11.78
N SER A 163 12.07 -11.52 -11.27
CA SER A 163 12.16 -11.27 -9.82
C SER A 163 10.98 -11.89 -9.06
N VAL A 164 9.77 -11.73 -9.58
CA VAL A 164 8.58 -12.35 -8.98
C VAL A 164 8.66 -13.87 -9.07
N ARG A 165 8.99 -14.45 -10.24
CA ARG A 165 9.06 -15.90 -10.44
C ARG A 165 10.12 -16.57 -9.58
N SER A 166 11.29 -15.94 -9.42
CA SER A 166 12.40 -16.44 -8.62
C SER A 166 12.30 -16.10 -7.13
N HIS A 167 11.11 -15.67 -6.66
CA HIS A 167 10.85 -15.37 -5.25
C HIS A 167 11.77 -14.29 -4.66
N GLN A 168 12.13 -13.27 -5.45
CA GLN A 168 12.85 -12.12 -4.90
C GLN A 168 11.91 -11.26 -4.03
N ASN A 169 12.38 -10.87 -2.86
CA ASN A 169 11.65 -9.94 -2.02
C ASN A 169 11.63 -8.55 -2.69
N THR A 170 10.46 -7.97 -2.83
CA THR A 170 10.27 -6.74 -3.59
C THR A 170 9.64 -5.66 -2.73
N ILE A 171 10.29 -4.50 -2.66
CA ILE A 171 9.78 -3.32 -1.97
C ILE A 171 9.56 -2.20 -2.97
N VAL A 172 8.32 -1.77 -3.12
CA VAL A 172 7.95 -0.67 -4.01
C VAL A 172 7.90 0.63 -3.22
N SER A 173 8.76 1.58 -3.55
CA SER A 173 8.78 2.90 -2.91
C SER A 173 8.19 3.99 -3.80
N GLY A 174 7.66 5.04 -3.20
CA GLY A 174 7.13 6.20 -3.90
C GLY A 174 6.27 7.10 -3.01
N ALA A 175 5.98 8.29 -3.47
CA ALA A 175 5.12 9.26 -2.79
C ALA A 175 3.66 8.77 -2.71
N THR A 176 2.83 9.47 -1.92
CA THR A 176 1.37 9.23 -1.92
C THR A 176 0.80 9.53 -3.31
N GLY A 177 -0.07 8.66 -3.81
CA GLY A 177 -0.68 8.83 -5.13
C GLY A 177 0.24 8.49 -6.32
N SER A 178 1.47 8.01 -6.12
CA SER A 178 2.41 7.67 -7.20
C SER A 178 2.09 6.37 -7.94
N GLY A 179 1.04 5.65 -7.57
CA GLY A 179 0.65 4.40 -8.21
C GLY A 179 1.29 3.12 -7.64
N LYS A 180 1.94 3.19 -6.45
CA LYS A 180 2.54 2.00 -5.79
C LYS A 180 1.59 0.80 -5.72
N THR A 181 0.37 1.01 -5.26
CA THR A 181 -0.64 -0.06 -5.13
C THR A 181 -1.00 -0.66 -6.49
N SER A 182 -1.14 0.18 -7.53
CA SER A 182 -1.40 -0.30 -8.90
C SER A 182 -0.24 -1.12 -9.44
N PHE A 183 0.99 -0.69 -9.18
CA PHE A 183 2.19 -1.40 -9.59
C PHE A 183 2.35 -2.73 -8.86
N ILE A 184 2.14 -2.77 -7.53
CA ILE A 184 2.14 -4.02 -6.75
C ILE A 184 1.10 -5.01 -7.28
N ARG A 185 -0.10 -4.55 -7.62
CA ARG A 185 -1.14 -5.43 -8.20
C ARG A 185 -0.66 -6.07 -9.49
N ALA A 186 0.02 -5.30 -10.36
CA ALA A 186 0.59 -5.86 -11.59
C ALA A 186 1.67 -6.92 -11.31
N LEU A 187 2.48 -6.75 -10.25
CA LEU A 187 3.45 -7.77 -9.83
C LEU A 187 2.78 -9.01 -9.26
N ILE A 188 1.72 -8.85 -8.46
CA ILE A 188 0.95 -9.97 -7.89
C ILE A 188 0.33 -10.84 -8.99
N GLU A 189 -0.14 -10.23 -10.09
CA GLU A 189 -0.69 -10.96 -11.23
C GLU A 189 0.34 -11.86 -11.94
N LEU A 190 1.65 -11.65 -11.72
CA LEU A 190 2.74 -12.49 -12.24
C LEU A 190 3.05 -13.70 -11.35
N ILE A 191 2.54 -13.73 -10.12
CA ILE A 191 2.73 -14.87 -9.22
C ILE A 191 1.96 -16.08 -9.78
N PRO A 192 2.54 -17.28 -9.78
CA PRO A 192 1.83 -18.49 -10.21
C PRO A 192 0.54 -18.74 -9.41
N ASP A 193 -0.53 -19.11 -10.09
CA ASP A 193 -1.88 -19.28 -9.51
C ASP A 193 -2.00 -20.42 -8.50
N TRP A 194 -1.10 -21.40 -8.55
CA TRP A 194 -1.02 -22.53 -7.61
C TRP A 194 -0.40 -22.14 -6.25
N GLU A 195 0.29 -20.99 -6.16
CA GLU A 195 0.90 -20.56 -4.91
C GLU A 195 -0.16 -20.11 -3.89
N ARG A 196 0.07 -20.49 -2.63
CA ARG A 196 -0.75 -20.05 -1.51
C ARG A 196 -0.31 -18.65 -1.08
N LEU A 197 -1.18 -17.68 -1.23
CA LEU A 197 -0.92 -16.27 -0.89
C LEU A 197 -1.70 -15.84 0.34
N ILE A 198 -1.05 -15.10 1.21
CA ILE A 198 -1.73 -14.39 2.30
C ILE A 198 -1.38 -12.91 2.21
N THR A 199 -2.40 -12.06 2.09
CA THR A 199 -2.24 -10.62 2.20
C THR A 199 -2.47 -10.15 3.62
N VAL A 200 -1.73 -9.13 4.04
CA VAL A 200 -1.88 -8.43 5.32
C VAL A 200 -2.07 -6.96 5.01
N GLU A 201 -3.26 -6.46 5.28
CA GLU A 201 -3.73 -5.17 4.79
C GLU A 201 -4.46 -4.42 5.89
N ASP A 202 -4.40 -3.10 5.88
CA ASP A 202 -5.33 -2.28 6.68
C ASP A 202 -6.66 -2.05 5.94
N MET A 203 -6.64 -2.23 4.63
CA MET A 203 -7.77 -2.08 3.70
C MET A 203 -7.64 -3.09 2.56
N PRO A 204 -8.75 -3.52 1.94
CA PRO A 204 -8.74 -4.46 0.82
C PRO A 204 -8.18 -3.80 -0.45
N GLU A 205 -6.87 -3.64 -0.54
CA GLU A 205 -6.18 -3.03 -1.68
C GLU A 205 -5.55 -4.04 -2.65
N MET A 206 -5.36 -5.29 -2.22
CA MET A 206 -4.68 -6.34 -3.00
C MET A 206 -5.64 -7.50 -3.33
N PRO A 207 -6.57 -7.36 -4.28
CA PRO A 207 -7.47 -8.44 -4.66
C PRO A 207 -6.71 -9.56 -5.36
N LEU A 208 -6.80 -10.79 -4.81
CA LEU A 208 -6.13 -11.99 -5.32
C LEU A 208 -7.05 -12.80 -6.24
N ARG A 209 -7.43 -12.22 -7.38
CA ARG A 209 -8.46 -12.80 -8.28
C ARG A 209 -8.04 -14.11 -8.95
N LYS A 210 -6.74 -14.25 -9.26
CA LYS A 210 -6.17 -15.45 -9.94
C LYS A 210 -5.72 -16.55 -8.98
N HIS A 211 -5.73 -16.29 -7.67
CA HIS A 211 -5.16 -17.18 -6.66
C HIS A 211 -6.27 -17.80 -5.79
N PRO A 212 -6.81 -18.96 -6.16
CA PRO A 212 -7.90 -19.58 -5.41
C PRO A 212 -7.47 -20.02 -4.00
N ASN A 213 -6.18 -20.33 -3.80
CA ASN A 213 -5.63 -20.65 -2.50
C ASN A 213 -5.05 -19.40 -1.82
N SER A 214 -5.92 -18.49 -1.43
CA SER A 214 -5.49 -17.24 -0.81
C SER A 214 -6.35 -16.83 0.38
N GLN A 215 -5.78 -15.98 1.24
CA GLN A 215 -6.47 -15.35 2.36
C GLN A 215 -6.09 -13.89 2.45
N ALA A 216 -7.07 -13.00 2.52
CA ALA A 216 -6.86 -11.60 2.86
C ALA A 216 -7.12 -11.40 4.36
N LEU A 217 -6.14 -10.93 5.09
CA LEU A 217 -6.22 -10.64 6.52
C LEU A 217 -6.09 -9.15 6.74
N PHE A 218 -7.01 -8.63 7.54
CA PHE A 218 -7.08 -7.19 7.80
C PHE A 218 -6.67 -6.89 9.25
N TYR A 219 -5.84 -5.85 9.41
CA TYR A 219 -5.48 -5.32 10.70
C TYR A 219 -6.09 -3.94 10.92
N ARG A 220 -6.23 -3.55 12.17
CA ARG A 220 -6.62 -2.19 12.54
C ARG A 220 -5.38 -1.37 12.88
N ARG A 221 -5.40 -0.13 12.42
CA ARG A 221 -4.41 0.87 12.86
C ARG A 221 -4.73 1.28 14.29
N ASP A 222 -3.70 1.45 15.09
CA ASP A 222 -3.84 2.04 16.41
C ASP A 222 -4.43 3.45 16.27
N SER A 223 -5.52 3.72 16.99
CA SER A 223 -6.00 5.07 17.13
C SER A 223 -5.08 5.80 18.13
N HIS A 224 -4.62 7.00 17.79
CA HIS A 224 -3.80 7.83 18.67
C HIS A 224 -4.57 8.30 19.92
N THR A 225 -5.82 7.91 20.11
CA THR A 225 -6.74 8.36 21.16
C THR A 225 -6.73 7.50 22.43
N GLY A 226 -5.85 6.50 22.52
CA GLY A 226 -5.76 5.67 23.76
C GLY A 226 -6.95 4.74 24.02
N GLU A 227 -7.95 4.71 23.16
CA GLU A 227 -9.08 3.79 23.25
C GLU A 227 -8.69 2.37 22.85
N ARG A 228 -9.35 1.40 23.47
CA ARG A 228 -9.16 -0.02 23.18
C ARG A 228 -9.60 -0.34 21.75
N VAL A 229 -8.63 -0.39 20.85
CA VAL A 229 -8.87 -0.75 19.45
C VAL A 229 -9.36 -2.21 19.39
N VAL A 230 -10.58 -2.43 18.93
CA VAL A 230 -11.09 -3.78 18.70
C VAL A 230 -10.53 -4.30 17.38
N GLY A 231 -9.67 -5.30 17.45
CA GLY A 231 -9.03 -5.94 16.28
C GLY A 231 -7.55 -6.20 16.52
N ALA A 232 -6.94 -6.99 15.64
CA ALA A 232 -5.52 -7.34 15.72
C ALA A 232 -4.65 -6.24 15.11
N THR A 233 -3.46 -6.01 15.65
CA THR A 233 -2.43 -5.16 15.05
C THR A 233 -1.79 -5.87 13.84
N ALA A 234 -1.12 -5.12 12.96
CA ALA A 234 -0.40 -5.69 11.83
C ALA A 234 0.60 -6.77 12.26
N LYS A 235 1.35 -6.53 13.33
CA LYS A 235 2.30 -7.48 13.90
C LYS A 235 1.62 -8.77 14.39
N GLN A 236 0.48 -8.67 15.09
CA GLN A 236 -0.29 -9.84 15.54
C GLN A 236 -0.83 -10.65 14.36
N VAL A 237 -1.29 -9.98 13.31
CA VAL A 237 -1.74 -10.64 12.08
C VAL A 237 -0.58 -11.38 11.42
N LEU A 238 0.59 -10.76 11.27
CA LEU A 238 1.79 -11.40 10.74
C LEU A 238 2.21 -12.63 11.57
N GLN A 239 2.15 -12.56 12.89
CA GLN A 239 2.39 -13.71 13.77
C GLN A 239 1.42 -14.88 13.52
N ALA A 240 0.16 -14.57 13.24
CA ALA A 240 -0.84 -15.58 12.90
C ALA A 240 -0.58 -16.18 11.49
N VAL A 241 -0.11 -15.37 10.54
CA VAL A 241 0.23 -15.79 9.17
C VAL A 241 1.29 -16.88 9.16
N MET A 242 2.31 -16.80 10.04
CA MET A 242 3.39 -17.78 10.13
C MET A 242 2.91 -19.21 10.45
N ARG A 243 1.69 -19.36 10.98
CA ARG A 243 1.07 -20.67 11.26
C ARG A 243 0.15 -21.17 10.14
N LYS A 244 0.06 -20.42 9.03
CA LYS A 244 -0.88 -20.69 7.94
C LYS A 244 -0.22 -21.29 6.69
N THR A 245 1.07 -21.58 6.76
CA THR A 245 1.87 -22.19 5.69
C THR A 245 1.71 -21.50 4.31
N PRO A 246 1.88 -20.17 4.20
CA PRO A 246 1.84 -19.49 2.91
C PRO A 246 3.09 -19.80 2.08
N ASN A 247 2.98 -19.77 0.75
CA ASN A 247 4.13 -19.68 -0.14
C ASN A 247 4.70 -18.25 -0.09
N ARG A 248 3.82 -17.22 -0.08
CA ARG A 248 4.22 -15.83 0.05
C ARG A 248 3.31 -15.07 0.99
N VAL A 249 3.90 -14.09 1.66
CA VAL A 249 3.19 -13.11 2.49
C VAL A 249 3.34 -11.73 1.86
N LEU A 250 2.22 -11.14 1.48
CA LEU A 250 2.15 -9.82 0.87
C LEU A 250 1.66 -8.83 1.92
N LEU A 251 2.48 -7.83 2.25
CA LEU A 251 2.11 -6.78 3.20
C LEU A 251 1.83 -5.49 2.45
N ALA A 252 0.68 -4.87 2.67
CA ALA A 252 0.28 -3.69 1.92
C ALA A 252 1.30 -2.55 2.04
N GLU A 253 1.74 -2.23 3.25
CA GLU A 253 2.70 -1.15 3.46
C GLU A 253 3.47 -1.29 4.78
N LEU A 254 4.74 -0.90 4.77
CA LEU A 254 5.60 -0.79 5.95
C LEU A 254 5.43 0.60 6.56
N ARG A 255 4.91 0.70 7.80
CA ARG A 255 4.60 1.98 8.45
C ARG A 255 5.00 2.07 9.91
N GLY A 256 5.02 0.95 10.65
CA GLY A 256 5.16 0.91 12.10
C GLY A 256 6.01 -0.26 12.60
N ASP A 257 5.64 -0.78 13.76
CA ASP A 257 6.34 -1.84 14.49
C ASP A 257 6.29 -3.20 13.78
N GLU A 258 5.30 -3.42 12.90
CA GLU A 258 5.23 -4.59 12.04
C GLU A 258 6.44 -4.73 11.13
N THR A 259 7.12 -3.62 10.82
CA THR A 259 8.25 -3.57 9.88
C THR A 259 9.38 -4.50 10.29
N PHE A 260 9.78 -4.46 11.56
CA PHE A 260 10.84 -5.35 12.06
C PHE A 260 10.41 -6.81 11.96
N TYR A 261 9.17 -7.12 12.38
CA TYR A 261 8.66 -8.48 12.34
C TYR A 261 8.58 -9.01 10.89
N TYR A 262 8.12 -8.20 9.95
CA TYR A 262 8.03 -8.57 8.55
C TYR A 262 9.42 -8.86 7.94
N VAL A 263 10.39 -7.97 8.14
CA VAL A 263 11.74 -8.14 7.62
C VAL A 263 12.43 -9.37 8.24
N GLN A 264 12.39 -9.50 9.57
CA GLN A 264 13.14 -10.53 10.30
C GLN A 264 12.48 -11.90 10.25
N ASN A 265 11.16 -11.97 10.34
CA ASN A 265 10.45 -13.24 10.53
C ASN A 265 9.67 -13.70 9.29
N VAL A 266 9.43 -12.83 8.31
CA VAL A 266 8.79 -13.21 7.06
C VAL A 266 9.81 -13.30 5.95
N LEU A 267 10.48 -12.20 5.61
CA LEU A 267 11.42 -12.18 4.48
C LEU A 267 12.69 -13.00 4.74
N ASN A 268 13.17 -13.06 5.98
CA ASN A 268 14.40 -13.75 6.36
C ASN A 268 14.19 -15.19 6.83
N SER A 269 12.98 -15.73 6.91
CA SER A 269 12.73 -17.01 7.58
C SER A 269 11.93 -18.03 6.79
N GLY A 270 12.11 -18.11 5.46
CA GLY A 270 11.57 -19.19 4.65
C GLY A 270 10.26 -18.90 3.92
N HIS A 271 9.86 -17.63 3.84
CA HIS A 271 8.77 -17.17 2.98
C HIS A 271 9.28 -16.12 1.98
N PRO A 272 10.22 -16.48 1.06
CA PRO A 272 10.77 -15.55 0.09
C PRO A 272 9.72 -15.09 -0.92
N GLY A 273 10.01 -13.99 -1.62
CA GLY A 273 9.09 -13.43 -2.60
C GLY A 273 7.98 -12.58 -1.97
N GLY A 274 8.22 -12.05 -0.78
CA GLY A 274 7.35 -11.05 -0.17
C GLY A 274 7.32 -9.77 -1.01
N ILE A 275 6.13 -9.18 -1.16
CA ILE A 275 5.94 -7.90 -1.86
C ILE A 275 5.30 -6.92 -0.89
N THR A 276 5.86 -5.71 -0.78
CA THR A 276 5.34 -4.66 0.09
C THR A 276 5.62 -3.26 -0.47
N THR A 277 5.02 -2.23 0.14
CA THR A 277 5.30 -0.84 -0.19
C THR A 277 5.90 -0.09 0.99
N VAL A 278 6.55 1.03 0.67
CA VAL A 278 6.99 2.02 1.65
C VAL A 278 6.89 3.43 1.06
N HIS A 279 6.58 4.42 1.88
CA HIS A 279 6.67 5.81 1.46
C HIS A 279 8.12 6.31 1.54
N ALA A 280 8.75 6.49 0.37
CA ALA A 280 10.05 7.09 0.22
C ALA A 280 10.20 7.68 -1.20
N ASN A 281 11.06 8.68 -1.38
CA ASN A 281 11.22 9.39 -2.66
C ASN A 281 12.20 8.67 -3.62
N SER A 282 12.98 7.71 -3.11
CA SER A 282 13.91 6.91 -3.90
C SER A 282 14.10 5.53 -3.28
N PRO A 283 14.63 4.54 -4.04
CA PRO A 283 14.99 3.23 -3.48
C PRO A 283 16.01 3.32 -2.34
N GLN A 284 16.98 4.22 -2.44
CA GLN A 284 18.00 4.43 -1.39
C GLN A 284 17.36 4.98 -0.11
N GLU A 285 16.48 5.97 -0.23
CA GLU A 285 15.73 6.50 0.91
C GLU A 285 14.77 5.46 1.51
N ALA A 286 14.27 4.52 0.69
CA ALA A 286 13.43 3.43 1.18
C ALA A 286 14.17 2.56 2.20
N PHE A 287 15.43 2.18 1.93
CA PHE A 287 16.25 1.42 2.89
C PHE A 287 16.43 2.18 4.20
N VAL A 288 16.75 3.47 4.12
CA VAL A 288 16.89 4.34 5.31
C VAL A 288 15.56 4.44 6.07
N ARG A 289 14.45 4.64 5.34
CA ARG A 289 13.11 4.73 5.95
C ARG A 289 12.73 3.46 6.68
N ILE A 290 12.95 2.29 6.07
CA ILE A 290 12.68 0.99 6.69
C ILE A 290 13.58 0.79 7.92
N ALA A 291 14.84 1.14 7.83
CA ALA A 291 15.76 1.05 8.97
C ALA A 291 15.31 1.94 10.14
N LEU A 292 14.80 3.14 9.87
CA LEU A 292 14.23 4.02 10.90
C LEU A 292 12.94 3.46 11.52
N LEU A 293 12.07 2.83 10.73
CA LEU A 293 10.88 2.14 11.23
C LEU A 293 11.28 0.97 12.15
N ILE A 294 12.28 0.18 11.75
CA ILE A 294 12.83 -0.90 12.58
C ILE A 294 13.39 -0.35 13.89
N LYS A 295 14.18 0.74 13.83
CA LYS A 295 14.73 1.41 15.04
C LYS A 295 13.67 1.95 15.97
N ALA A 296 12.51 2.34 15.45
CA ALA A 296 11.38 2.82 16.26
C ALA A 296 10.62 1.70 16.97
N SER A 297 10.77 0.44 16.52
CA SER A 297 10.17 -0.72 17.19
C SER A 297 10.92 -1.10 18.47
N ASP A 298 10.23 -1.74 19.40
CA ASP A 298 10.84 -2.16 20.67
C ASP A 298 11.96 -3.19 20.46
N GLU A 299 11.78 -4.12 19.53
CA GLU A 299 12.75 -5.17 19.23
C GLU A 299 13.96 -4.66 18.42
N GLY A 300 13.73 -3.73 17.48
CA GLY A 300 14.79 -3.19 16.62
C GLY A 300 15.58 -2.05 17.23
N ARG A 301 15.12 -1.48 18.35
CA ARG A 301 15.73 -0.30 18.97
C ARG A 301 17.21 -0.45 19.31
N SER A 302 17.64 -1.65 19.75
CA SER A 302 19.01 -1.93 20.16
C SER A 302 19.97 -2.23 18.99
N LEU A 303 19.44 -2.55 17.80
CA LEU A 303 20.27 -2.88 16.65
C LEU A 303 21.01 -1.63 16.12
N ALA A 304 22.24 -1.80 15.64
CA ALA A 304 22.95 -0.73 14.97
C ALA A 304 22.34 -0.45 13.58
N LEU A 305 22.34 0.81 13.14
CA LEU A 305 21.74 1.19 11.87
C LEU A 305 22.39 0.49 10.67
N ASP A 306 23.71 0.34 10.70
CA ASP A 306 24.48 -0.34 9.66
C ASP A 306 24.20 -1.86 9.60
N GLU A 307 23.91 -2.49 10.74
CA GLU A 307 23.46 -3.88 10.78
C GLU A 307 22.10 -4.05 10.11
N ILE A 308 21.15 -3.15 10.38
CA ILE A 308 19.83 -3.17 9.76
C ILE A 308 19.96 -2.94 8.25
N LEU A 309 20.76 -1.97 7.83
CA LEU A 309 20.98 -1.70 6.40
C LEU A 309 21.63 -2.88 5.68
N ARG A 310 22.63 -3.54 6.30
CA ARG A 310 23.23 -4.77 5.74
C ARG A 310 22.19 -5.89 5.59
N LEU A 311 21.36 -6.10 6.61
CA LEU A 311 20.29 -7.10 6.54
C LEU A 311 19.33 -6.80 5.38
N LEU A 312 18.88 -5.55 5.25
CA LEU A 312 17.98 -5.14 4.17
C LEU A 312 18.62 -5.37 2.79
N HIS A 313 19.88 -4.99 2.59
CA HIS A 313 20.59 -5.23 1.32
C HIS A 313 20.83 -6.71 0.99
N THR A 314 20.74 -7.58 1.99
CA THR A 314 20.85 -9.04 1.77
C THR A 314 19.51 -9.65 1.39
N LEU A 315 18.40 -9.08 1.86
CA LEU A 315 17.06 -9.66 1.73
C LEU A 315 16.25 -9.12 0.54
N VAL A 316 16.56 -7.90 0.08
CA VAL A 316 15.76 -7.15 -0.92
C VAL A 316 16.54 -6.91 -2.19
#